data_f9c33f27e6fc4579637eaa3ce9d623e3
#
_entry.id   f9c33f27e6fc4579637eaa3ce9d623e3
#
_cell.length_a   1.000
_cell.length_b   1.000
_cell.length_c   1.000
_cell.angle_alpha   90.00
_cell.angle_beta   90.00
_cell.angle_gamma   90.00
#
_symmetry.space_group_name_H-M   'P 1'
#
loop_
_entity.id
_entity.type
_entity.pdbx_description
1 polymer ?
#
loop_
_entity_poly.entity_id
_entity_poly.type
_entity_poly.pdbx_seq_one_letter_code
_entity_poly.pdbx_strand_id
1 'polypeptide(L)'
;MKIIKDIAALYLRVDYRTLGIFRIALGLVCLVDVLRRIPYIDIFYSSNGLAPNYFMSEMSGKYSAKAFTFLSSLNTTTEITIFFYITALFSFFLMIGYKTKLSHIITLIGILSIHNRLIILENGGDLVLNNILIWSLFLPLGKAFSFDRMRFLLDNFKLYITPNLIEYNDTHFKNNIFLRKIGSRNEMINELKDYSALTYI
;
A
#
# COMPACT_ATOMS: atom_id res chain seq x y z
N MET A 1 -15.40 -14.23 -28.06
CA MET A 1 -15.40 -13.86 -26.64
C MET A 1 -14.57 -14.81 -25.76
N LYS A 2 -14.52 -16.12 -26.04
CA LYS A 2 -13.69 -17.12 -25.33
C LYS A 2 -12.19 -16.89 -25.54
N ILE A 3 -11.75 -16.66 -26.76
CA ILE A 3 -10.34 -16.42 -27.13
C ILE A 3 -9.75 -15.19 -26.42
N ILE A 4 -10.51 -14.10 -26.27
CA ILE A 4 -10.05 -12.88 -25.56
C ILE A 4 -9.88 -13.17 -24.04
N LYS A 5 -10.75 -14.00 -23.46
CA LYS A 5 -10.60 -14.43 -22.06
C LYS A 5 -9.39 -15.34 -21.86
N ASP A 6 -9.11 -16.23 -22.82
CA ASP A 6 -7.97 -17.15 -22.75
C ASP A 6 -6.65 -16.39 -22.94
N ILE A 7 -6.60 -15.41 -23.84
CA ILE A 7 -5.45 -14.50 -24.01
C ILE A 7 -5.25 -13.64 -22.76
N ALA A 8 -6.31 -13.04 -22.23
CA ALA A 8 -6.23 -12.25 -21.00
C ALA A 8 -5.79 -13.10 -19.81
N ALA A 9 -6.26 -14.34 -19.70
CA ALA A 9 -5.83 -15.28 -18.66
C ALA A 9 -4.36 -15.69 -18.81
N LEU A 10 -3.82 -15.74 -20.01
CA LEU A 10 -2.42 -16.12 -20.25
C LEU A 10 -1.44 -14.99 -19.99
N TYR A 11 -1.77 -13.74 -20.41
CA TYR A 11 -0.87 -12.59 -20.34
C TYR A 11 -1.08 -11.68 -19.11
N LEU A 12 -2.27 -11.72 -18.48
CA LEU A 12 -2.59 -10.89 -17.32
C LEU A 12 -2.52 -11.66 -15.98
N ARG A 13 -1.99 -12.89 -16.00
CA ARG A 13 -1.70 -13.64 -14.77
C ARG A 13 -0.48 -13.04 -14.07
N VAL A 14 -0.70 -12.18 -13.10
CA VAL A 14 0.36 -11.65 -12.25
C VAL A 14 0.35 -12.43 -10.93
N ASP A 15 1.49 -13.03 -10.58
CA ASP A 15 1.65 -13.70 -9.29
C ASP A 15 1.53 -12.67 -8.15
N TYR A 16 0.70 -12.96 -7.15
CA TYR A 16 0.55 -12.10 -5.97
C TYR A 16 1.86 -11.91 -5.20
N ARG A 17 2.81 -12.84 -5.31
CA ARG A 17 4.15 -12.72 -4.71
C ARG A 17 4.93 -11.58 -5.38
N THR A 18 4.89 -11.51 -6.70
CA THR A 18 5.50 -10.41 -7.46
C THR A 18 4.88 -9.07 -7.09
N LEU A 19 3.54 -9.01 -6.94
CA LEU A 19 2.86 -7.79 -6.48
C LEU A 19 3.25 -7.41 -5.05
N GLY A 20 3.48 -8.38 -4.17
CA GLY A 20 3.97 -8.13 -2.81
C GLY A 20 5.37 -7.53 -2.79
N ILE A 21 6.30 -8.06 -3.59
CA ILE A 21 7.67 -7.52 -3.73
C ILE A 21 7.63 -6.13 -4.37
N PHE A 22 6.84 -5.95 -5.43
CA PHE A 22 6.63 -4.65 -6.07
C PHE A 22 6.14 -3.59 -5.08
N ARG A 23 5.18 -3.92 -4.22
CA ARG A 23 4.68 -3.02 -3.18
C ARG A 23 5.78 -2.63 -2.20
N ILE A 24 6.61 -3.59 -1.75
CA ILE A 24 7.72 -3.33 -0.83
C ILE A 24 8.72 -2.36 -1.49
N ALA A 25 9.09 -2.61 -2.74
CA ALA A 25 9.99 -1.76 -3.50
C ALA A 25 9.39 -0.35 -3.70
N LEU A 26 8.11 -0.27 -4.08
CA LEU A 26 7.40 1.00 -4.25
C LEU A 26 7.36 1.82 -2.96
N GLY A 27 6.99 1.19 -1.83
CA GLY A 27 6.97 1.83 -0.51
C GLY A 27 8.35 2.32 -0.08
N LEU A 28 9.40 1.53 -0.35
CA LEU A 28 10.79 1.90 -0.07
C LEU A 28 11.22 3.12 -0.90
N VAL A 29 10.94 3.12 -2.20
CA VAL A 29 11.29 4.26 -3.08
C VAL A 29 10.57 5.53 -2.63
N CYS A 30 9.26 5.46 -2.32
CA CYS A 30 8.52 6.60 -1.78
C CYS A 30 9.09 7.09 -0.46
N LEU A 31 9.45 6.19 0.46
CA LEU A 31 10.04 6.54 1.75
C LEU A 31 11.37 7.26 1.57
N VAL A 32 12.27 6.71 0.75
CA VAL A 32 13.58 7.32 0.47
C VAL A 32 13.42 8.68 -0.20
N ASP A 33 12.47 8.82 -1.14
CA ASP A 33 12.21 10.09 -1.82
C ASP A 33 11.77 11.18 -0.85
N VAL A 34 10.86 10.87 0.07
CA VAL A 34 10.41 11.82 1.10
C VAL A 34 11.54 12.16 2.06
N LEU A 35 12.26 11.14 2.58
CA LEU A 35 13.32 11.34 3.58
C LEU A 35 14.46 12.22 3.05
N ARG A 36 14.87 12.04 1.79
CA ARG A 36 15.94 12.86 1.18
C ARG A 36 15.57 14.34 1.05
N ARG A 37 14.27 14.68 1.02
CA ARG A 37 13.76 16.05 0.86
C ARG A 37 13.61 16.77 2.21
N ILE A 38 13.50 16.05 3.33
CA ILE A 38 13.30 16.62 4.67
C ILE A 38 14.37 17.69 5.04
N PRO A 39 15.68 17.48 4.81
CA PRO A 39 16.69 18.50 5.15
C PRO A 39 16.55 19.82 4.39
N TYR A 40 15.82 19.82 3.29
CA TYR A 40 15.68 20.98 2.40
C TYR A 40 14.31 21.67 2.52
N ILE A 41 13.49 21.30 3.53
CA ILE A 41 12.14 21.87 3.72
C ILE A 41 12.21 23.38 3.90
N ASP A 42 13.11 23.88 4.74
CA ASP A 42 13.24 25.31 5.01
C ASP A 42 13.65 26.11 3.78
N ILE A 43 14.47 25.50 2.90
CA ILE A 43 15.00 26.19 1.72
C ILE A 43 13.98 26.22 0.58
N PHE A 44 13.31 25.09 0.33
CA PHE A 44 12.50 24.92 -0.89
C PHE A 44 10.99 24.94 -0.66
N TYR A 45 10.51 24.54 0.52
CA TYR A 45 9.09 24.35 0.78
C TYR A 45 8.48 25.40 1.73
N SER A 46 9.32 26.11 2.51
CA SER A 46 8.89 27.16 3.42
C SER A 46 8.42 28.41 2.69
N SER A 47 7.49 29.14 3.29
CA SER A 47 7.04 30.44 2.79
C SER A 47 8.14 31.51 2.79
N ASN A 48 9.17 31.34 3.61
CA ASN A 48 10.34 32.23 3.70
C ASN A 48 11.54 31.71 2.87
N GLY A 49 11.39 30.59 2.17
CA GLY A 49 12.42 29.97 1.37
C GLY A 49 12.54 30.57 -0.04
N LEU A 50 13.27 29.85 -0.92
CA LEU A 50 13.51 30.27 -2.29
C LEU A 50 12.26 30.20 -3.19
N ALA A 51 11.24 29.43 -2.80
CA ALA A 51 10.02 29.22 -3.58
C ALA A 51 8.75 29.53 -2.75
N PRO A 52 8.52 30.78 -2.36
CA PRO A 52 7.33 31.16 -1.59
C PRO A 52 6.04 30.90 -2.39
N ASN A 53 4.93 30.70 -1.68
CA ASN A 53 3.63 30.33 -2.28
C ASN A 53 3.17 31.32 -3.36
N TYR A 54 3.35 32.62 -3.16
CA TYR A 54 2.94 33.66 -4.12
C TYR A 54 3.73 33.55 -5.43
N PHE A 55 5.04 33.32 -5.34
CA PHE A 55 5.92 33.19 -6.51
C PHE A 55 5.58 31.94 -7.33
N MET A 56 5.35 30.84 -6.64
CA MET A 56 4.94 29.58 -7.30
C MET A 56 3.58 29.69 -7.96
N SER A 57 2.62 30.42 -7.35
CA SER A 57 1.30 30.66 -7.95
C SER A 57 1.38 31.53 -9.20
N GLU A 58 2.25 32.53 -9.22
CA GLU A 58 2.45 33.44 -10.34
C GLU A 58 3.18 32.76 -11.51
N MET A 59 4.24 32.00 -11.24
CA MET A 59 4.93 31.18 -12.24
C MET A 59 4.07 30.04 -12.76
N SER A 60 3.26 29.43 -11.92
CA SER A 60 2.35 28.34 -12.27
C SER A 60 1.15 28.80 -13.10
N GLY A 61 0.82 30.07 -13.11
CA GLY A 61 -0.41 30.63 -13.73
C GLY A 61 -0.64 30.27 -15.19
N LYS A 62 0.38 29.81 -15.91
CA LYS A 62 0.26 29.32 -17.29
C LYS A 62 0.23 27.79 -17.42
N TYR A 63 0.86 27.04 -16.52
CA TYR A 63 1.09 25.59 -16.70
C TYR A 63 0.59 24.72 -15.54
N SER A 64 0.47 25.21 -14.32
CA SER A 64 0.18 24.40 -13.16
C SER A 64 -1.06 24.79 -12.33
N ALA A 65 -1.88 25.72 -12.80
CA ALA A 65 -3.15 26.08 -12.13
C ALA A 65 -4.09 24.87 -11.90
N LYS A 66 -3.74 23.69 -12.40
CA LYS A 66 -4.49 22.44 -12.26
C LYS A 66 -3.72 21.33 -11.52
N ALA A 67 -2.48 21.56 -11.08
CA ALA A 67 -1.75 20.55 -10.35
C ALA A 67 -2.25 20.49 -8.90
N PHE A 68 -2.74 19.31 -8.52
CA PHE A 68 -3.20 19.08 -7.15
C PHE A 68 -2.01 19.13 -6.19
N THR A 69 -2.01 20.09 -5.26
CA THR A 69 -1.04 20.15 -4.17
C THR A 69 -1.69 20.60 -2.87
N PHE A 70 -1.56 19.75 -1.85
CA PHE A 70 -2.04 20.08 -0.50
C PHE A 70 -1.10 21.07 0.19
N LEU A 71 0.19 21.09 -0.20
CA LEU A 71 1.20 21.96 0.42
C LEU A 71 0.96 23.43 0.19
N SER A 72 0.22 23.84 -0.85
CA SER A 72 -0.09 25.25 -1.09
C SER A 72 -0.97 25.87 0.00
N SER A 73 -1.73 25.04 0.72
CA SER A 73 -2.59 25.44 1.82
C SER A 73 -1.84 25.57 3.15
N LEU A 74 -0.61 25.04 3.23
CA LEU A 74 0.22 25.07 4.44
C LEU A 74 1.20 26.26 4.33
N ASN A 75 1.18 27.12 5.34
CA ASN A 75 2.00 28.33 5.34
C ASN A 75 3.19 28.25 6.30
N THR A 76 3.09 27.43 7.33
CA THR A 76 4.10 27.31 8.38
C THR A 76 5.06 26.17 8.08
N THR A 77 6.36 26.40 8.25
CA THR A 77 7.39 25.35 8.10
C THR A 77 7.10 24.11 8.95
N THR A 78 6.56 24.31 10.16
CA THR A 78 6.20 23.21 11.06
C THR A 78 5.09 22.34 10.47
N GLU A 79 4.05 22.92 9.87
CA GLU A 79 2.96 22.17 9.21
C GLU A 79 3.48 21.36 8.03
N ILE A 80 4.36 21.95 7.24
CA ILE A 80 5.00 21.29 6.10
C ILE A 80 5.86 20.11 6.59
N THR A 81 6.63 20.31 7.64
CA THR A 81 7.46 19.25 8.23
C THR A 81 6.61 18.09 8.75
N ILE A 82 5.51 18.37 9.44
CA ILE A 82 4.56 17.36 9.91
C ILE A 82 3.97 16.59 8.72
N PHE A 83 3.60 17.28 7.64
CA PHE A 83 3.09 16.65 6.42
C PHE A 83 4.10 15.67 5.80
N PHE A 84 5.38 16.04 5.75
CA PHE A 84 6.45 15.17 5.27
C PHE A 84 6.61 13.93 6.14
N TYR A 85 6.60 14.07 7.47
CA TYR A 85 6.68 12.92 8.39
C TYR A 85 5.46 12.00 8.28
N ILE A 86 4.26 12.55 8.11
CA ILE A 86 3.04 11.76 7.89
C ILE A 86 3.18 10.98 6.57
N THR A 87 3.62 11.63 5.50
CA THR A 87 3.83 10.96 4.20
C THR A 87 4.88 9.86 4.30
N ALA A 88 5.99 10.09 5.00
CA ALA A 88 7.02 9.08 5.25
C ALA A 88 6.47 7.89 6.05
N LEU A 89 5.68 8.15 7.09
CA LEU A 89 5.05 7.10 7.91
C LEU A 89 4.11 6.22 7.08
N PHE A 90 3.27 6.82 6.22
CA PHE A 90 2.37 6.05 5.37
C PHE A 90 3.10 5.32 4.23
N SER A 91 4.20 5.87 3.72
CA SER A 91 5.10 5.17 2.79
C SER A 91 5.72 3.92 3.46
N PHE A 92 6.10 4.02 4.73
CA PHE A 92 6.56 2.90 5.52
C PHE A 92 5.45 1.86 5.77
N PHE A 93 4.22 2.30 6.07
CA PHE A 93 3.07 1.40 6.20
C PHE A 93 2.73 0.70 4.88
N LEU A 94 2.86 1.38 3.74
CA LEU A 94 2.73 0.78 2.43
C LEU A 94 3.79 -0.29 2.20
N MET A 95 5.04 -0.05 2.58
CA MET A 95 6.15 -1.00 2.48
C MET A 95 5.86 -2.28 3.27
N ILE A 96 5.42 -2.18 4.52
CA ILE A 96 5.08 -3.33 5.38
C ILE A 96 3.76 -3.98 4.94
N GLY A 97 2.84 -3.22 4.33
CA GLY A 97 1.51 -3.68 3.95
C GLY A 97 0.51 -3.66 5.10
N TYR A 98 0.58 -2.63 5.93
CA TYR A 98 -0.42 -2.35 6.96
C TYR A 98 -1.50 -1.43 6.41
N LYS A 99 -2.77 -1.86 6.48
CA LYS A 99 -3.92 -1.19 5.85
C LYS A 99 -3.57 -0.74 4.42
N THR A 100 -3.06 -1.66 3.62
CA THR A 100 -2.37 -1.43 2.34
C THR A 100 -3.07 -0.42 1.44
N LYS A 101 -4.40 -0.53 1.25
CA LYS A 101 -5.14 0.42 0.39
C LYS A 101 -5.16 1.84 0.94
N LEU A 102 -5.39 1.98 2.24
CA LEU A 102 -5.41 3.29 2.90
C LEU A 102 -4.03 3.94 2.87
N SER A 103 -3.00 3.17 3.25
CA SER A 103 -1.60 3.64 3.22
C SER A 103 -1.19 4.07 1.81
N HIS A 104 -1.61 3.34 0.79
CA HIS A 104 -1.33 3.66 -0.61
C HIS A 104 -1.97 4.99 -1.04
N ILE A 105 -3.26 5.20 -0.73
CA ILE A 105 -3.97 6.44 -1.07
C ILE A 105 -3.31 7.65 -0.39
N ILE A 106 -2.99 7.54 0.90
CA ILE A 106 -2.36 8.63 1.64
C ILE A 106 -0.94 8.91 1.12
N THR A 107 -0.15 7.86 0.83
CA THR A 107 1.17 8.01 0.21
C THR A 107 1.07 8.67 -1.16
N LEU A 108 0.11 8.27 -2.00
CA LEU A 108 -0.13 8.89 -3.31
C LEU A 108 -0.43 10.39 -3.19
N ILE A 109 -1.38 10.76 -2.31
CA ILE A 109 -1.74 12.16 -2.07
C ILE A 109 -0.53 12.95 -1.56
N GLY A 110 0.25 12.37 -0.63
CA GLY A 110 1.44 12.98 -0.07
C GLY A 110 2.52 13.23 -1.12
N ILE A 111 2.91 12.20 -1.87
CA ILE A 111 3.93 12.27 -2.92
C ILE A 111 3.53 13.24 -4.03
N LEU A 112 2.29 13.15 -4.54
CA LEU A 112 1.78 14.09 -5.54
C LEU A 112 1.84 15.54 -5.05
N SER A 113 1.47 15.78 -3.77
CA SER A 113 1.50 17.12 -3.18
C SER A 113 2.92 17.66 -3.05
N ILE A 114 3.89 16.81 -2.71
CA ILE A 114 5.31 17.19 -2.59
C ILE A 114 5.90 17.51 -3.97
N HIS A 115 5.67 16.68 -4.97
CA HIS A 115 6.19 16.85 -6.31
C HIS A 115 5.55 18.08 -6.98
N ASN A 116 4.24 18.20 -6.96
CA ASN A 116 3.52 19.32 -7.59
C ASN A 116 3.78 20.69 -6.93
N ARG A 117 4.31 20.72 -5.70
CA ARG A 117 4.68 21.97 -5.04
C ARG A 117 5.85 22.67 -5.72
N LEU A 118 6.81 21.91 -6.23
CA LEU A 118 8.05 22.41 -6.84
C LEU A 118 8.27 21.80 -8.21
N ILE A 119 7.43 22.15 -9.18
CA ILE A 119 7.51 21.67 -10.57
C ILE A 119 8.88 21.93 -11.20
N ILE A 120 9.57 23.01 -10.76
CA ILE A 120 10.90 23.37 -11.28
C ILE A 120 11.97 22.34 -10.86
N LEU A 121 11.79 21.66 -9.73
CA LEU A 121 12.70 20.63 -9.22
C LEU A 121 12.26 19.21 -9.60
N GLU A 122 11.09 19.06 -10.24
CA GLU A 122 10.57 17.78 -10.67
C GLU A 122 11.46 17.21 -11.78
N ASN A 123 11.87 15.96 -11.60
CA ASN A 123 12.65 15.24 -12.61
C ASN A 123 11.80 14.13 -13.24
N GLY A 124 12.30 13.55 -14.36
CA GLY A 124 11.57 12.46 -15.03
C GLY A 124 11.29 11.26 -14.15
N GLY A 125 12.11 11.00 -13.13
CA GLY A 125 11.88 9.93 -12.13
C GLY A 125 10.67 10.21 -11.26
N ASP A 126 10.44 11.46 -10.86
CA ASP A 126 9.29 11.86 -10.05
C ASP A 126 7.99 11.66 -10.84
N LEU A 127 7.98 12.00 -12.13
CA LEU A 127 6.84 11.75 -13.05
C LEU A 127 6.53 10.25 -13.17
N VAL A 128 7.57 9.43 -13.35
CA VAL A 128 7.41 7.96 -13.43
C VAL A 128 6.86 7.41 -12.12
N LEU A 129 7.39 7.86 -10.96
CA LEU A 129 6.93 7.43 -9.65
C LEU A 129 5.46 7.79 -9.42
N ASN A 130 5.04 9.01 -9.77
CA ASN A 130 3.66 9.47 -9.70
C ASN A 130 2.73 8.57 -10.53
N ASN A 131 3.11 8.27 -11.78
CA ASN A 131 2.33 7.38 -12.64
C ASN A 131 2.24 5.96 -12.08
N ILE A 132 3.36 5.40 -11.59
CA ILE A 132 3.38 4.07 -10.99
C ILE A 132 2.45 4.02 -9.76
N LEU A 133 2.47 5.04 -8.91
CA LEU A 133 1.58 5.13 -7.74
C LEU A 133 0.10 5.17 -8.15
N ILE A 134 -0.25 5.94 -9.18
CA ILE A 134 -1.63 6.03 -9.67
C ILE A 134 -2.10 4.67 -10.23
N TRP A 135 -1.33 4.06 -11.12
CA TRP A 135 -1.72 2.79 -11.75
C TRP A 135 -1.71 1.62 -10.76
N SER A 136 -0.79 1.61 -9.83
CA SER A 136 -0.71 0.54 -8.81
C SER A 136 -1.86 0.57 -7.81
N LEU A 137 -2.63 1.67 -7.72
CA LEU A 137 -3.84 1.75 -6.89
C LEU A 137 -4.90 0.71 -7.29
N PHE A 138 -4.96 0.36 -8.58
CA PHE A 138 -5.89 -0.63 -9.11
C PHE A 138 -5.43 -2.08 -8.87
N LEU A 139 -4.19 -2.29 -8.44
CA LEU A 139 -3.63 -3.61 -8.19
C LEU A 139 -3.92 -4.11 -6.77
N PRO A 140 -4.13 -5.41 -6.57
CA PRO A 140 -4.38 -6.01 -5.26
C PRO A 140 -3.07 -6.22 -4.46
N LEU A 141 -2.35 -5.14 -4.15
CA LEU A 141 -1.01 -5.15 -3.54
C LEU A 141 -0.96 -5.76 -2.12
N GLY A 142 -2.09 -5.85 -1.43
CA GLY A 142 -2.18 -6.39 -0.06
C GLY A 142 -2.32 -7.91 0.03
N LYS A 143 -2.40 -8.64 -1.10
CA LYS A 143 -2.70 -10.09 -1.08
C LYS A 143 -1.52 -10.99 -0.71
N ALA A 144 -0.27 -10.54 -0.87
CA ALA A 144 0.91 -11.31 -0.51
C ALA A 144 1.92 -10.46 0.29
N PHE A 145 2.70 -11.11 1.16
CA PHE A 145 3.76 -10.54 1.99
C PHE A 145 3.33 -9.29 2.79
N SER A 146 2.01 -9.13 3.10
CA SER A 146 1.49 -7.98 3.82
C SER A 146 1.18 -8.34 5.28
N PHE A 147 1.32 -7.34 6.15
CA PHE A 147 0.87 -7.46 7.54
C PHE A 147 -0.64 -7.73 7.61
N ASP A 148 -1.41 -7.15 6.71
CA ASP A 148 -2.86 -7.39 6.60
C ASP A 148 -3.16 -8.87 6.35
N ARG A 149 -2.40 -9.53 5.46
CA ARG A 149 -2.55 -10.95 5.16
C ARG A 149 -2.14 -11.84 6.34
N MET A 150 -1.03 -11.50 6.98
CA MET A 150 -0.57 -12.23 8.17
C MET A 150 -1.61 -12.15 9.29
N ARG A 151 -2.16 -10.96 9.55
CA ARG A 151 -3.21 -10.77 10.56
C ARG A 151 -4.46 -11.58 10.23
N PHE A 152 -4.92 -11.53 8.99
CA PHE A 152 -6.07 -12.33 8.54
C PHE A 152 -5.86 -13.83 8.77
N LEU A 153 -4.67 -14.35 8.48
CA LEU A 153 -4.33 -15.76 8.70
C LEU A 153 -4.31 -16.11 10.19
N LEU A 154 -3.75 -15.23 11.04
CA LEU A 154 -3.72 -15.43 12.50
C LEU A 154 -5.12 -15.39 13.12
N ASP A 155 -5.98 -14.48 12.68
CA ASP A 155 -7.36 -14.37 13.16
C ASP A 155 -8.17 -15.63 12.80
N ASN A 156 -8.04 -16.13 11.55
CA ASN A 156 -8.68 -17.37 11.14
C ASN A 156 -8.13 -18.59 11.89
N PHE A 157 -6.82 -18.64 12.13
CA PHE A 157 -6.18 -19.70 12.89
C PHE A 157 -6.65 -19.69 14.36
N LYS A 158 -6.80 -18.51 14.96
CA LYS A 158 -7.34 -18.34 16.31
C LYS A 158 -8.79 -18.80 16.41
N LEU A 159 -9.63 -18.43 15.45
CA LEU A 159 -11.03 -18.88 15.34
C LEU A 159 -11.15 -20.41 15.23
N TYR A 160 -10.17 -21.05 14.61
CA TYR A 160 -10.14 -22.49 14.43
C TYR A 160 -9.68 -23.25 15.69
N ILE A 161 -8.80 -22.65 16.50
CA ILE A 161 -8.27 -23.31 17.72
C ILE A 161 -9.22 -23.15 18.92
N THR A 162 -9.87 -21.99 19.07
CA THR A 162 -10.70 -21.69 20.25
C THR A 162 -11.89 -22.63 20.43
N PRO A 163 -12.67 -23.03 19.42
CA PRO A 163 -13.75 -24.00 19.61
C PRO A 163 -13.23 -25.40 20.03
N ASN A 164 -12.09 -25.80 19.44
CA ASN A 164 -11.51 -27.11 19.72
C ASN A 164 -10.92 -27.24 21.13
N LEU A 165 -10.50 -26.14 21.74
CA LEU A 165 -10.01 -26.13 23.14
C LEU A 165 -11.16 -26.15 24.16
N ILE A 166 -12.31 -25.55 23.86
CA ILE A 166 -13.50 -25.55 24.72
C ILE A 166 -14.16 -26.92 24.69
N GLU A 167 -14.23 -27.58 23.55
CA GLU A 167 -14.84 -28.88 23.36
C GLU A 167 -13.99 -30.04 23.94
N TYR A 168 -12.66 -29.81 24.15
CA TYR A 168 -11.75 -30.82 24.72
C TYR A 168 -12.01 -31.05 26.24
N ASN A 169 -12.68 -30.15 26.91
CA ASN A 169 -12.99 -30.29 28.37
C ASN A 169 -14.27 -31.06 28.65
N ASP A 170 -15.07 -31.44 27.65
CA ASP A 170 -16.29 -32.22 27.84
C ASP A 170 -16.03 -33.73 27.63
N THR A 171 -15.98 -34.46 28.73
CA THR A 171 -15.61 -35.90 28.78
C THR A 171 -16.57 -36.85 28.06
N HIS A 172 -17.68 -36.39 27.52
CA HIS A 172 -18.70 -37.22 26.85
C HIS A 172 -18.52 -37.36 25.31
N PHE A 173 -17.55 -36.71 24.68
CA PHE A 173 -17.45 -36.58 23.24
C PHE A 173 -16.31 -37.38 22.57
N LYS A 174 -15.64 -38.26 23.28
CA LYS A 174 -14.38 -38.92 22.83
C LYS A 174 -14.43 -39.67 21.50
N ASN A 175 -15.56 -40.19 21.08
CA ASN A 175 -15.62 -41.03 19.86
C ASN A 175 -16.01 -40.25 18.58
N ASN A 176 -16.69 -39.11 18.67
CA ASN A 176 -17.09 -38.32 17.50
C ASN A 176 -16.06 -37.27 17.11
N ILE A 177 -15.19 -36.88 18.03
CA ILE A 177 -14.17 -35.83 17.82
C ILE A 177 -13.09 -36.25 16.83
N PHE A 178 -12.72 -37.57 16.86
CA PHE A 178 -11.63 -38.05 15.99
C PHE A 178 -12.02 -38.00 14.51
N LEU A 179 -13.22 -38.41 14.15
CA LEU A 179 -13.72 -38.38 12.77
C LEU A 179 -14.02 -36.96 12.28
N ARG A 180 -14.54 -36.09 13.15
CA ARG A 180 -14.77 -34.67 12.84
C ARG A 180 -13.46 -33.91 12.68
N LYS A 181 -12.43 -34.24 13.47
CA LYS A 181 -11.07 -33.66 13.34
C LYS A 181 -10.38 -34.04 12.04
N ILE A 182 -10.63 -35.25 11.50
CA ILE A 182 -10.12 -35.68 10.19
C ILE A 182 -10.88 -34.96 9.07
N GLY A 183 -12.20 -34.80 9.17
CA GLY A 183 -13.00 -34.04 8.20
C GLY A 183 -12.56 -32.57 8.13
N SER A 184 -12.45 -31.90 9.26
CA SER A 184 -12.03 -30.50 9.32
C SER A 184 -10.58 -30.27 8.88
N ARG A 185 -9.68 -31.25 9.12
CA ARG A 185 -8.30 -31.21 8.62
C ARG A 185 -8.27 -31.31 7.08
N ASN A 186 -9.10 -32.17 6.52
CA ASN A 186 -9.18 -32.36 5.06
C ASN A 186 -9.84 -31.16 4.37
N GLU A 187 -10.85 -30.54 4.97
CA GLU A 187 -11.43 -29.28 4.50
C GLU A 187 -10.40 -28.15 4.52
N MET A 188 -9.63 -28.01 5.60
CA MET A 188 -8.57 -27.01 5.69
C MET A 188 -7.43 -27.27 4.68
N ILE A 189 -7.05 -28.54 4.47
CA ILE A 189 -6.04 -28.90 3.46
C ILE A 189 -6.58 -28.61 2.05
N ASN A 190 -7.86 -28.85 1.80
CA ASN A 190 -8.48 -28.53 0.51
C ASN A 190 -8.64 -27.01 0.31
N GLU A 191 -9.04 -26.24 1.33
CA GLU A 191 -9.01 -24.79 1.24
C GLU A 191 -7.60 -24.24 1.03
N LEU A 192 -6.58 -24.79 1.72
CA LEU A 192 -5.19 -24.40 1.51
C LEU A 192 -4.70 -24.77 0.10
N LYS A 193 -5.16 -25.89 -0.47
CA LYS A 193 -4.89 -26.27 -1.87
C LYS A 193 -5.61 -25.35 -2.84
N ASP A 194 -6.86 -24.99 -2.60
CA ASP A 194 -7.60 -24.00 -3.41
C ASP A 194 -6.95 -22.62 -3.33
N TYR A 195 -6.48 -22.20 -2.16
CA TYR A 195 -5.70 -20.97 -2.01
C TYR A 195 -4.34 -21.05 -2.72
N SER A 196 -3.68 -22.20 -2.73
CA SER A 196 -2.45 -22.40 -3.50
C SER A 196 -2.73 -22.41 -5.02
N ALA A 197 -3.86 -22.97 -5.45
CA ALA A 197 -4.30 -22.95 -6.84
C ALA A 197 -4.71 -21.54 -7.30
N LEU A 198 -5.33 -20.74 -6.41
CA LEU A 198 -5.64 -19.31 -6.65
C LEU A 198 -4.40 -18.41 -6.65
N THR A 199 -3.25 -18.89 -6.14
CA THR A 199 -1.97 -18.19 -6.25
C THR A 199 -1.37 -18.28 -7.66
N TYR A 200 -1.92 -19.16 -8.47
CA TYR A 200 -1.54 -19.35 -9.88
C TYR A 200 -2.54 -18.75 -10.87
N ILE A 201 -3.53 -17.94 -10.40
CA ILE A 201 -4.47 -17.24 -11.28
C ILE A 201 -4.19 -15.72 -11.21
#